data_196be65f71f37cff5e52c1bafeee568f
#
_entry.id   196be65f71f37cff5e52c1bafeee568f
#
_cell.length_a   1.000
_cell.length_b   1.000
_cell.length_c   1.000
_cell.angle_alpha   90.00
_cell.angle_beta   90.00
_cell.angle_gamma   90.00
#
_symmetry.space_group_name_H-M   'P 1'
#
loop_
_entity.id
_entity.type
_entity.pdbx_description
1 polymer ?
#
loop_
_entity_poly.entity_id
_entity_poly.type
_entity_poly.pdbx_seq_one_letter_code
_entity_poly.pdbx_strand_id
1 'polypeptide(L)'
;MSRVLLVNPPFYRFLGSHYNASSLGIAYIASHLNANGHDAWLYNADYVNRQSYANLDEMFSQYSNYKEYFNNEDADIWNEVVEKIIEFQPDWVGYTSYTANVNTIDIISRKLKQRLPSVQQIIGGVHATLDPRVLEEVPAVDFAVR
;
A
#
# COMPACT_ATOMS: atom_id res chain seq x y z
N MET A 1 18.52 -9.48 11.86
CA MET A 1 17.82 -8.19 11.87
C MET A 1 17.34 -7.95 10.45
N SER A 2 16.03 -7.82 10.22
CA SER A 2 15.49 -7.57 8.89
C SER A 2 14.94 -6.14 8.82
N ARG A 3 15.06 -5.52 7.66
CA ARG A 3 14.43 -4.22 7.35
C ARG A 3 13.04 -4.46 6.80
N VAL A 4 12.04 -3.95 7.48
CA VAL A 4 10.63 -4.17 7.17
C VAL A 4 9.95 -2.83 6.88
N LEU A 5 9.34 -2.70 5.71
CA LEU A 5 8.53 -1.54 5.37
C LEU A 5 7.06 -1.92 5.34
N LEU A 6 6.25 -1.33 6.21
CA LEU A 6 4.81 -1.51 6.23
C LEU A 6 4.15 -0.35 5.47
N VAL A 7 3.38 -0.69 4.45
CA VAL A 7 2.81 0.27 3.50
C VAL A 7 1.30 0.34 3.64
N ASN A 8 0.77 1.57 3.76
CA ASN A 8 -0.63 1.86 3.51
C ASN A 8 -0.75 2.31 2.05
N PRO A 9 -1.31 1.47 1.15
CA PRO A 9 -1.37 1.78 -0.27
C PRO A 9 -2.29 2.97 -0.58
N PRO A 10 -2.06 3.70 -1.69
CA PRO A 10 -2.89 4.83 -2.06
C PRO A 10 -4.30 4.36 -2.47
N PHE A 11 -5.31 5.10 -2.01
CA PHE A 11 -6.71 4.96 -2.39
C PHE A 11 -7.41 6.32 -2.36
N TYR A 12 -7.49 6.96 -1.18
CA TYR A 12 -8.18 8.24 -1.03
C TYR A 12 -7.51 9.38 -1.80
N ARG A 13 -6.20 9.32 -1.99
CA ARG A 13 -5.49 10.33 -2.78
C ARG A 13 -5.94 10.38 -4.25
N PHE A 14 -6.45 9.26 -4.80
CA PHE A 14 -7.04 9.24 -6.15
C PHE A 14 -8.39 9.94 -6.21
N LEU A 15 -9.09 10.00 -5.09
CA LEU A 15 -10.39 10.67 -4.94
C LEU A 15 -10.23 12.12 -4.46
N GLY A 16 -9.00 12.64 -4.46
CA GLY A 16 -8.72 13.99 -3.98
C GLY A 16 -8.97 14.19 -2.49
N SER A 17 -9.12 13.11 -1.74
CA SER A 17 -9.42 13.15 -0.31
C SER A 17 -8.16 13.21 0.54
N HIS A 18 -8.35 13.70 1.75
CA HIS A 18 -7.33 13.84 2.77
C HIS A 18 -7.46 12.86 3.92
N TYR A 19 -8.00 11.72 3.73
CA TYR A 19 -8.04 10.78 4.84
C TYR A 19 -6.61 10.33 5.18
N ASN A 20 -5.91 11.20 5.90
CA ASN A 20 -4.53 11.01 6.32
C ASN A 20 -4.43 10.29 7.67
N ALA A 21 -5.47 9.56 8.07
CA ALA A 21 -5.40 8.77 9.28
C ALA A 21 -4.34 7.68 9.13
N SER A 22 -3.36 7.69 10.02
CA SER A 22 -2.40 6.60 10.09
C SER A 22 -3.11 5.29 10.40
N SER A 23 -2.79 4.25 9.67
CA SER A 23 -3.29 2.90 9.98
C SER A 23 -2.66 2.44 11.31
N LEU A 24 -3.42 2.53 12.39
CA LEU A 24 -2.95 2.12 13.72
C LEU A 24 -2.51 0.65 13.74
N GLY A 25 -3.17 -0.22 12.95
CA GLY A 25 -2.81 -1.64 12.88
C GLY A 25 -1.36 -1.86 12.46
N ILE A 26 -0.94 -1.23 11.37
CA ILE A 26 0.46 -1.37 10.92
C ILE A 26 1.45 -0.63 11.84
N ALA A 27 1.02 0.43 12.55
CA ALA A 27 1.84 1.09 13.56
C ALA A 27 2.14 0.17 14.75
N TYR A 28 1.14 -0.57 15.24
CA TYR A 28 1.35 -1.59 16.27
C TYR A 28 2.28 -2.70 15.81
N ILE A 29 2.11 -3.18 14.58
CA ILE A 29 3.00 -4.21 14.00
C ILE A 29 4.44 -3.70 13.93
N ALA A 30 4.66 -2.47 13.41
CA ALA A 30 5.99 -1.87 13.34
C ALA A 30 6.64 -1.74 14.73
N SER A 31 5.88 -1.27 15.72
CA SER A 31 6.36 -1.16 17.10
C SER A 31 6.77 -2.51 17.67
N HIS A 32 5.97 -3.54 17.43
CA HIS A 32 6.27 -4.89 17.90
C HIS A 32 7.52 -5.48 17.22
N LEU A 33 7.66 -5.29 15.90
CA LEU A 33 8.84 -5.73 15.15
C LEU A 33 10.11 -5.04 15.66
N ASN A 34 10.05 -3.73 15.91
CA ASN A 34 11.18 -2.96 16.46
C ASN A 34 11.56 -3.44 17.88
N ALA A 35 10.56 -3.74 18.72
CA ALA A 35 10.79 -4.29 20.06
C ALA A 35 11.46 -5.68 20.02
N ASN A 36 11.34 -6.41 18.92
CA ASN A 36 11.92 -7.73 18.70
C ASN A 36 13.19 -7.72 17.82
N GLY A 37 13.83 -6.56 17.66
CA GLY A 37 15.14 -6.44 17.03
C GLY A 37 15.14 -6.38 15.51
N HIS A 38 14.00 -6.10 14.89
CA HIS A 38 13.91 -5.76 13.47
C HIS A 38 13.99 -4.23 13.28
N ASP A 39 14.20 -3.76 12.06
CA ASP A 39 14.18 -2.36 11.66
C ASP A 39 12.91 -2.11 10.85
N ALA A 40 11.80 -1.76 11.53
CA ALA A 40 10.49 -1.63 10.92
C ALA A 40 10.05 -0.17 10.79
N TRP A 41 9.59 0.20 9.60
CA TRP A 41 9.15 1.53 9.21
C TRP A 41 7.76 1.51 8.62
N LEU A 42 7.13 2.69 8.62
CA LEU A 42 5.81 2.92 8.04
C LEU A 42 5.90 3.86 6.85
N TYR A 43 5.24 3.50 5.77
CA TYR A 43 5.02 4.38 4.63
C TYR A 43 3.53 4.52 4.35
N ASN A 44 2.99 5.73 4.55
CA ASN A 44 1.63 6.05 4.15
C ASN A 44 1.64 6.63 2.72
N ALA A 45 1.46 5.76 1.72
CA ALA A 45 1.41 6.17 0.32
C ALA A 45 0.10 6.88 -0.06
N ASP A 46 -0.90 6.81 0.82
CA ASP A 46 -2.19 7.50 0.65
C ASP A 46 -2.18 8.95 1.20
N TYR A 47 -1.05 9.38 1.74
CA TYR A 47 -0.90 10.73 2.26
C TYR A 47 -0.80 11.75 1.13
N VAL A 48 -1.54 12.85 1.24
CA VAL A 48 -1.41 14.05 0.42
C VAL A 48 -1.33 15.29 1.31
N ASN A 49 -0.38 16.17 1.02
CA ASN A 49 -0.23 17.42 1.75
C ASN A 49 -1.24 18.46 1.22
N ARG A 50 -2.48 18.39 1.68
CA ARG A 50 -3.54 19.36 1.39
C ARG A 50 -4.09 19.94 2.69
N GLN A 51 -4.66 21.14 2.62
CA GLN A 51 -5.21 21.84 3.78
C GLN A 51 -6.71 21.64 4.01
N SER A 52 -7.41 21.03 3.06
CA SER A 52 -8.86 20.80 3.13
C SER A 52 -9.24 19.35 2.86
N TYR A 53 -10.24 18.85 3.55
CA TYR A 53 -10.83 17.55 3.26
C TYR A 53 -11.77 17.68 2.07
N ALA A 54 -11.71 16.74 1.14
CA ALA A 54 -12.74 16.61 0.11
C ALA A 54 -14.06 16.17 0.76
N ASN A 55 -15.15 16.78 0.37
CA ASN A 55 -16.48 16.32 0.74
C ASN A 55 -16.90 15.14 -0.16
N LEU A 56 -18.03 14.49 0.17
CA LEU A 56 -18.50 13.32 -0.59
C LEU A 56 -18.76 13.64 -2.06
N ASP A 57 -19.31 14.80 -2.38
CA ASP A 57 -19.62 15.20 -3.76
C ASP A 57 -18.33 15.38 -4.58
N GLU A 58 -17.28 15.96 -3.97
CA GLU A 58 -15.96 16.07 -4.59
C GLU A 58 -15.34 14.68 -4.81
N MET A 59 -15.44 13.77 -3.84
CA MET A 59 -14.95 12.40 -3.98
C MET A 59 -15.68 11.66 -5.11
N PHE A 60 -16.98 11.79 -5.22
CA PHE A 60 -17.75 11.21 -6.33
C PHE A 60 -17.37 11.81 -7.68
N SER A 61 -17.12 13.11 -7.75
CA SER A 61 -16.68 13.75 -8.99
C SER A 61 -15.30 13.27 -9.46
N GLN A 62 -14.45 12.84 -8.53
CA GLN A 62 -13.09 12.30 -8.80
C GLN A 62 -13.09 10.79 -9.13
N TYR A 63 -14.23 10.12 -9.11
CA TYR A 63 -14.28 8.68 -9.37
C TYR A 63 -13.81 8.29 -10.78
N SER A 64 -13.96 9.15 -11.77
CA SER A 64 -13.39 8.97 -13.11
C SER A 64 -11.86 8.92 -13.08
N ASN A 65 -11.23 9.80 -12.29
CA ASN A 65 -9.77 9.84 -12.12
C ASN A 65 -9.27 8.55 -11.46
N TYR A 66 -9.99 8.06 -10.45
CA TYR A 66 -9.67 6.76 -9.85
C TYR A 66 -9.60 5.65 -10.89
N LYS A 67 -10.60 5.55 -11.79
CA LYS A 67 -10.58 4.56 -12.88
C LYS A 67 -9.44 4.77 -13.86
N GLU A 68 -9.10 6.02 -14.16
CA GLU A 68 -8.02 6.36 -15.09
C GLU A 68 -6.67 5.85 -14.57
N TYR A 69 -6.38 5.99 -13.27
CA TYR A 69 -5.16 5.45 -12.68
C TYR A 69 -5.04 3.94 -12.85
N PHE A 70 -6.12 3.17 -12.66
CA PHE A 70 -6.07 1.71 -12.82
C PHE A 70 -5.96 1.25 -14.26
N ASN A 71 -6.43 2.06 -15.21
CA ASN A 71 -6.29 1.77 -16.64
C ASN A 71 -4.93 2.21 -17.21
N ASN A 72 -4.12 2.93 -16.41
CA ASN A 72 -2.82 3.44 -16.81
C ASN A 72 -1.74 2.99 -15.81
N GLU A 73 -1.17 1.81 -16.04
CA GLU A 73 -0.09 1.27 -15.21
C GLU A 73 1.22 2.09 -15.28
N ASP A 74 1.35 2.99 -16.26
CA ASP A 74 2.51 3.87 -16.41
C ASP A 74 2.31 5.24 -15.73
N ALA A 75 1.18 5.44 -15.03
CA ALA A 75 0.95 6.68 -14.30
C ALA A 75 2.05 6.92 -13.25
N ASP A 76 2.50 8.17 -13.13
CA ASP A 76 3.61 8.59 -12.28
C ASP A 76 3.47 8.15 -10.82
N ILE A 77 2.23 8.09 -10.33
CA ILE A 77 1.95 7.69 -8.94
C ILE A 77 2.48 6.28 -8.60
N TRP A 78 2.38 5.34 -9.54
CA TRP A 78 2.87 3.99 -9.30
C TRP A 78 4.39 3.95 -9.17
N ASN A 79 5.07 4.69 -10.03
CA ASN A 79 6.52 4.82 -9.99
C ASN A 79 6.96 5.58 -8.73
N GLU A 80 6.28 6.67 -8.35
CA GLU A 80 6.55 7.41 -7.10
C GLU A 80 6.51 6.47 -5.88
N VAL A 81 5.45 5.65 -5.76
CA VAL A 81 5.30 4.74 -4.62
C VAL A 81 6.38 3.66 -4.62
N VAL A 82 6.67 3.07 -5.78
CA VAL A 82 7.69 2.02 -5.90
C VAL A 82 9.09 2.57 -5.61
N GLU A 83 9.45 3.76 -6.14
CA GLU A 83 10.74 4.40 -5.84
C GLU A 83 10.88 4.65 -4.34
N LYS A 84 9.82 5.14 -3.70
CA LYS A 84 9.82 5.40 -2.27
C LYS A 84 10.05 4.12 -1.45
N ILE A 85 9.46 3.02 -1.87
CA ILE A 85 9.70 1.71 -1.25
C ILE A 85 11.17 1.29 -1.44
N ILE A 86 11.71 1.47 -2.65
CA ILE A 86 13.10 1.10 -2.98
C ILE A 86 14.12 1.92 -2.17
N GLU A 87 13.86 3.21 -1.93
CA GLU A 87 14.71 4.07 -1.11
C GLU A 87 14.96 3.51 0.30
N PHE A 88 13.99 2.81 0.88
CA PHE A 88 14.13 2.15 2.19
C PHE A 88 15.01 0.90 2.14
N GLN A 89 15.28 0.35 0.97
CA GLN A 89 16.03 -0.91 0.80
C GLN A 89 15.48 -2.03 1.72
N PRO A 90 14.18 -2.35 1.65
CA PRO A 90 13.58 -3.31 2.56
C PRO A 90 13.94 -4.75 2.17
N ASP A 91 14.07 -5.63 3.18
CA ASP A 91 14.04 -7.09 3.00
C ASP A 91 12.61 -7.57 2.81
N TRP A 92 11.67 -6.92 3.52
CA TRP A 92 10.26 -7.26 3.56
C TRP A 92 9.38 -6.03 3.36
N VAL A 93 8.35 -6.18 2.53
CA VAL A 93 7.29 -5.15 2.36
C VAL A 93 5.95 -5.75 2.77
N GLY A 94 5.28 -5.13 3.74
CA GLY A 94 3.96 -5.53 4.19
C GLY A 94 2.89 -4.53 3.76
N TYR A 95 1.83 -5.00 3.10
CA TYR A 95 0.71 -4.15 2.68
C TYR A 95 -0.51 -4.36 3.58
N THR A 96 -1.12 -3.25 4.03
CA THR A 96 -2.46 -3.32 4.65
C THR A 96 -3.52 -3.26 3.56
N SER A 97 -4.44 -4.24 3.57
CA SER A 97 -5.44 -4.37 2.52
C SER A 97 -6.87 -4.15 2.99
N TYR A 98 -7.59 -3.40 2.17
CA TYR A 98 -9.04 -3.31 2.11
C TYR A 98 -9.47 -3.71 0.70
N THR A 99 -10.70 -4.12 0.49
CA THR A 99 -11.22 -4.47 -0.84
C THR A 99 -10.99 -3.36 -1.87
N ALA A 100 -11.09 -2.10 -1.42
CA ALA A 100 -10.92 -0.95 -2.29
C ALA A 100 -9.48 -0.71 -2.78
N ASN A 101 -8.45 -1.21 -2.10
CA ASN A 101 -7.05 -0.98 -2.47
C ASN A 101 -6.28 -2.22 -2.96
N VAL A 102 -6.96 -3.35 -3.15
CA VAL A 102 -6.30 -4.60 -3.61
C VAL A 102 -5.68 -4.42 -4.99
N ASN A 103 -6.40 -3.79 -5.93
CA ASN A 103 -5.86 -3.50 -7.26
C ASN A 103 -4.61 -2.61 -7.20
N THR A 104 -4.57 -1.65 -6.26
CA THR A 104 -3.38 -0.82 -6.01
C THR A 104 -2.20 -1.67 -5.56
N ILE A 105 -2.45 -2.62 -4.65
CA ILE A 105 -1.41 -3.55 -4.17
C ILE A 105 -0.91 -4.42 -5.32
N ASP A 106 -1.78 -4.91 -6.19
CA ASP A 106 -1.38 -5.69 -7.36
C ASP A 106 -0.41 -4.92 -8.26
N ILE A 107 -0.75 -3.69 -8.66
CA ILE A 107 0.11 -2.87 -9.51
C ILE A 107 1.46 -2.60 -8.85
N ILE A 108 1.45 -2.15 -7.58
CA ILE A 108 2.68 -1.81 -6.85
C ILE A 108 3.54 -3.05 -6.65
N SER A 109 2.96 -4.18 -6.23
CA SER A 109 3.70 -5.41 -5.94
C SER A 109 4.38 -6.00 -7.19
N ARG A 110 3.69 -5.98 -8.33
CA ARG A 110 4.26 -6.43 -9.62
C ARG A 110 5.43 -5.53 -10.05
N LYS A 111 5.27 -4.21 -10.01
CA LYS A 111 6.33 -3.25 -10.35
C LYS A 111 7.52 -3.38 -9.39
N LEU A 112 7.26 -3.54 -8.11
CA LEU A 112 8.31 -3.72 -7.11
C LEU A 112 9.08 -5.03 -7.34
N LYS A 113 8.39 -6.14 -7.64
CA LYS A 113 9.02 -7.43 -7.88
C LYS A 113 9.93 -7.42 -9.12
N GLN A 114 9.57 -6.63 -10.14
CA GLN A 114 10.43 -6.42 -11.33
C GLN A 114 11.74 -5.69 -11.00
N ARG A 115 11.69 -4.74 -10.05
CA ARG A 115 12.81 -3.87 -9.69
C ARG A 115 13.67 -4.44 -8.54
N LEU A 116 13.03 -5.13 -7.59
CA LEU A 116 13.64 -5.81 -6.45
C LEU A 116 13.13 -7.26 -6.37
N PRO A 117 13.64 -8.17 -7.21
CA PRO A 117 13.15 -9.57 -7.26
C PRO A 117 13.31 -10.34 -5.94
N SER A 118 14.31 -9.96 -5.12
CA SER A 118 14.61 -10.62 -3.85
C SER A 118 13.75 -10.16 -2.69
N VAL A 119 13.03 -9.04 -2.81
CA VAL A 119 12.17 -8.53 -1.74
C VAL A 119 11.02 -9.50 -1.48
N GLN A 120 10.77 -9.79 -0.20
CA GLN A 120 9.63 -10.58 0.21
C GLN A 120 8.43 -9.67 0.44
N GLN A 121 7.27 -10.05 -0.08
CA GLN A 121 6.06 -9.24 -0.01
C GLN A 121 4.96 -9.96 0.76
N ILE A 122 4.32 -9.26 1.69
CA ILE A 122 3.25 -9.80 2.55
C ILE A 122 2.03 -8.91 2.42
N ILE A 123 0.86 -9.51 2.29
CA ILE A 123 -0.43 -8.81 2.39
C ILE A 123 -1.14 -9.22 3.68
N GLY A 124 -1.68 -8.26 4.39
CA GLY A 124 -2.53 -8.46 5.56
C GLY A 124 -3.67 -7.45 5.59
N GLY A 125 -4.45 -7.45 6.68
CA GLY A 125 -5.58 -6.54 6.85
C GLY A 125 -6.93 -7.18 6.54
N VAL A 126 -7.97 -6.34 6.46
CA VAL A 126 -9.36 -6.79 6.40
C VAL A 126 -9.63 -7.67 5.18
N HIS A 127 -9.19 -7.25 3.99
CA HIS A 127 -9.44 -8.01 2.77
C HIS A 127 -8.76 -9.38 2.80
N ALA A 128 -7.48 -9.42 3.17
CA ALA A 128 -6.74 -10.69 3.28
C ALA A 128 -7.34 -11.64 4.33
N THR A 129 -8.00 -11.09 5.35
CA THR A 129 -8.71 -11.90 6.37
C THR A 129 -10.02 -12.47 5.84
N LEU A 130 -10.75 -11.71 5.02
CA LEU A 130 -12.07 -12.09 4.52
C LEU A 130 -12.02 -12.93 3.26
N ASP A 131 -11.05 -12.70 2.36
CA ASP A 131 -10.91 -13.49 1.13
C ASP A 131 -9.69 -14.42 1.19
N PRO A 132 -9.91 -15.74 1.30
CA PRO A 132 -8.84 -16.72 1.32
C PRO A 132 -8.05 -16.84 0.00
N ARG A 133 -8.58 -16.25 -1.09
CA ARG A 133 -7.96 -16.30 -2.42
C ARG A 133 -7.19 -15.02 -2.75
N VAL A 134 -6.94 -14.15 -1.77
CA VAL A 134 -6.28 -12.85 -1.99
C VAL A 134 -4.98 -12.95 -2.79
N LEU A 135 -4.21 -14.03 -2.65
CA LEU A 135 -2.97 -14.22 -3.43
C LEU A 135 -3.23 -14.53 -4.93
N GLU A 136 -4.44 -14.92 -5.30
CA GLU A 136 -4.83 -15.04 -6.73
C GLU A 136 -5.07 -13.64 -7.34
N GLU A 137 -5.50 -12.67 -6.51
CA GLU A 137 -5.72 -11.28 -6.92
C GLU A 137 -4.42 -10.46 -6.97
N VAL A 138 -3.42 -10.84 -6.15
CA VAL A 138 -2.12 -10.15 -6.05
C VAL A 138 -0.95 -11.14 -6.22
N PRO A 139 -0.78 -11.73 -7.40
CA PRO A 139 0.13 -12.87 -7.60
C PRO A 139 1.62 -12.56 -7.42
N ALA A 140 2.01 -11.28 -7.34
CA ALA A 140 3.39 -10.87 -7.05
C ALA A 140 3.69 -10.81 -5.54
N VAL A 141 2.68 -10.97 -4.68
CA VAL A 141 2.84 -11.03 -3.22
C VAL A 141 3.12 -12.46 -2.80
N ASP A 142 4.10 -12.65 -1.93
CA ASP A 142 4.60 -13.98 -1.56
C ASP A 142 3.76 -14.64 -0.45
N PHE A 143 3.18 -13.84 0.48
CA PHE A 143 2.48 -14.34 1.67
C PHE A 143 1.24 -13.52 2.01
N ALA A 144 0.22 -14.20 2.55
CA ALA A 144 -0.95 -13.56 3.15
C ALA A 144 -1.02 -13.88 4.65
N VAL A 145 -1.28 -12.85 5.47
CA VAL A 145 -1.45 -12.95 6.93
C VAL A 145 -2.89 -12.59 7.28
N ARG A 146 -3.52 -13.43 8.13
CA ARG A 146 -4.90 -13.29 8.57
C ARG A 146 -4.98 -13.10 10.08
#